data_5df38ecfe78c96d0bdad9baa18012f5f
#
_entry.id   5df38ecfe78c96d0bdad9baa18012f5f
#
_cell.length_a   1.000
_cell.length_b   1.000
_cell.length_c   1.000
_cell.angle_alpha   90.00
_cell.angle_beta   90.00
_cell.angle_gamma   90.00
#
_symmetry.space_group_name_H-M   'P 1'
#
loop_
_entity.id
_entity.type
_entity.pdbx_description
1 polymer ?
#
loop_
_entity_poly.entity_id
_entity_poly.type
_entity_poly.pdbx_seq_one_letter_code
_entity_poly.pdbx_strand_id
1 'polypeptide(L)'
;YEEAIKKGFKKKEDDEIVLELEESLNKSSVKLVKNLLDEIDASLISGIGFPGQTMFHDTERSYQIGCAQFLADEVGIKVIHDFRNYDMQKGGLGAPLVPEFHKYLFAESNKRKVIFNIGGISNGTYLDGEDIKVASDVGPGNCLIDLVAMRDFGMPYDEDGKIAATGQIDQRLLNSLLDKIRTKSYPRADDKSFYYNLDELESNKPENLLATLSELTALCISDFCRSCDTPLEILLHGGGTKNKFLMERLEKNIGSSLKFTDRLIPSKFVESAAFAYLAYLKRGILVEPRR
;
A
#
# COMPACT_ATOMS: atom_id res chain seq x y z
N TYR A 1 3.00 4.22 16.07
CA TYR A 1 3.15 3.27 14.96
C TYR A 1 4.47 3.45 14.21
N GLU A 2 4.73 4.65 13.65
CA GLU A 2 5.98 4.94 12.92
C GLU A 2 7.24 4.76 13.78
N GLU A 3 7.17 5.13 15.07
CA GLU A 3 8.26 4.94 16.00
C GLU A 3 8.53 3.45 16.27
N ALA A 4 7.49 2.63 16.33
CA ALA A 4 7.61 1.19 16.45
C ALA A 4 8.25 0.58 15.19
N ILE A 5 7.83 0.99 14.00
CA ILE A 5 8.46 0.55 12.73
C ILE A 5 9.94 0.91 12.69
N LYS A 6 10.31 2.15 13.04
CA LYS A 6 11.71 2.60 13.07
C LYS A 6 12.61 1.76 14.00
N LYS A 7 12.05 1.21 15.07
CA LYS A 7 12.78 0.33 16.01
C LYS A 7 12.97 -1.11 15.51
N GLY A 8 12.38 -1.47 14.35
CA GLY A 8 12.57 -2.78 13.71
C GLY A 8 12.07 -3.96 14.54
N PHE A 9 10.87 -3.84 15.11
CA PHE A 9 10.30 -4.90 15.97
C PHE A 9 10.11 -6.20 15.21
N LYS A 10 10.87 -7.20 15.62
CA LYS A 10 10.88 -8.55 15.02
C LYS A 10 10.03 -9.57 15.79
N LYS A 11 9.58 -9.25 17.02
CA LYS A 11 8.79 -10.13 17.89
C LYS A 11 7.71 -9.35 18.64
N LYS A 12 6.54 -9.99 18.80
CA LYS A 12 5.36 -9.45 19.48
C LYS A 12 5.59 -9.17 20.97
N GLU A 13 6.52 -9.88 21.59
CA GLU A 13 6.67 -10.01 23.05
C GLU A 13 7.57 -8.94 23.67
N ASP A 14 8.19 -8.10 22.87
CA ASP A 14 9.35 -7.31 23.31
C ASP A 14 9.05 -5.82 23.57
N ASP A 15 7.79 -5.33 23.36
CA ASP A 15 7.54 -3.91 23.58
C ASP A 15 6.10 -3.58 24.00
N GLU A 16 5.98 -2.89 25.11
CA GLU A 16 4.73 -2.39 25.68
C GLU A 16 3.94 -1.55 24.67
N ILE A 17 4.62 -0.76 23.84
CA ILE A 17 4.01 0.06 22.77
C ILE A 17 3.30 -0.82 21.73
N VAL A 18 3.88 -1.96 21.35
CA VAL A 18 3.28 -2.88 20.38
C VAL A 18 2.01 -3.50 20.95
N LEU A 19 2.02 -3.86 22.23
CA LEU A 19 0.85 -4.40 22.92
C LEU A 19 -0.28 -3.38 23.03
N GLU A 20 0.03 -2.13 23.36
CA GLU A 20 -0.93 -1.03 23.40
C GLU A 20 -1.55 -0.75 22.02
N LEU A 21 -0.72 -0.74 20.98
CA LEU A 21 -1.17 -0.57 19.60
C LEU A 21 -2.08 -1.73 19.15
N GLU A 22 -1.74 -2.97 19.49
CA GLU A 22 -2.57 -4.13 19.18
C GLU A 22 -3.91 -4.06 19.91
N GLU A 23 -3.92 -3.71 21.18
CA GLU A 23 -5.16 -3.53 21.95
C GLU A 23 -6.04 -2.43 21.35
N SER A 24 -5.46 -1.30 21.00
CA SER A 24 -6.16 -0.19 20.34
C SER A 24 -6.75 -0.60 18.99
N LEU A 25 -5.97 -1.34 18.17
CA LEU A 25 -6.41 -1.87 16.88
C LEU A 25 -7.58 -2.84 17.07
N ASN A 26 -7.47 -3.76 18.02
CA ASN A 26 -8.51 -4.75 18.33
C ASN A 26 -9.82 -4.08 18.72
N LYS A 27 -9.79 -3.14 19.66
CA LYS A 27 -10.98 -2.39 20.12
C LYS A 27 -11.61 -1.59 18.97
N SER A 28 -10.78 -0.92 18.16
CA SER A 28 -11.24 -0.11 17.03
C SER A 28 -11.89 -0.98 15.96
N SER A 29 -11.29 -2.13 15.65
CA SER A 29 -11.83 -3.08 14.68
C SER A 29 -13.19 -3.65 15.11
N VAL A 30 -13.32 -4.05 16.37
CA VAL A 30 -14.61 -4.51 16.93
C VAL A 30 -15.68 -3.40 16.84
N LYS A 31 -15.33 -2.18 17.23
CA LYS A 31 -16.24 -1.03 17.16
C LYS A 31 -16.71 -0.76 15.73
N LEU A 32 -15.79 -0.77 14.75
CA LEU A 32 -16.12 -0.55 13.35
C LEU A 32 -17.05 -1.63 12.81
N VAL A 33 -16.78 -2.90 13.13
CA VAL A 33 -17.64 -4.01 12.69
C VAL A 33 -19.01 -3.94 13.36
N LYS A 34 -19.09 -3.67 14.66
CA LYS A 34 -20.37 -3.53 15.36
C LYS A 34 -21.22 -2.39 14.76
N ASN A 35 -20.61 -1.23 14.50
CA ASN A 35 -21.31 -0.12 13.83
C ASN A 35 -21.83 -0.52 12.45
N LEU A 36 -21.05 -1.30 11.68
CA LEU A 36 -21.50 -1.78 10.38
C LEU A 36 -22.66 -2.78 10.49
N LEU A 37 -22.64 -3.63 11.51
CA LEU A 37 -23.72 -4.60 11.79
C LEU A 37 -25.04 -3.95 12.24
N ASP A 38 -24.98 -2.70 12.73
CA ASP A 38 -26.19 -1.91 12.99
C ASP A 38 -26.91 -1.49 11.69
N GLU A 39 -26.18 -1.47 10.56
CA GLU A 39 -26.68 -1.05 9.26
C GLU A 39 -26.95 -2.23 8.30
N ILE A 40 -26.33 -3.39 8.53
CA ILE A 40 -26.35 -4.55 7.63
C ILE A 40 -26.77 -5.80 8.40
N ASP A 41 -27.67 -6.60 7.82
CA ASP A 41 -28.05 -7.89 8.38
C ASP A 41 -26.83 -8.85 8.44
N ALA A 42 -26.45 -9.22 9.66
CA ALA A 42 -25.34 -10.13 9.93
C ALA A 42 -25.48 -11.48 9.19
N SER A 43 -26.70 -11.94 8.90
CA SER A 43 -26.95 -13.20 8.18
C SER A 43 -26.47 -13.15 6.73
N LEU A 44 -26.26 -11.97 6.17
CA LEU A 44 -25.71 -11.76 4.82
C LEU A 44 -24.18 -11.80 4.79
N ILE A 45 -23.52 -11.79 5.96
CA ILE A 45 -22.06 -11.73 6.06
C ILE A 45 -21.50 -13.14 6.19
N SER A 46 -20.76 -13.56 5.18
CA SER A 46 -20.13 -14.90 5.14
C SER A 46 -18.83 -14.96 5.96
N GLY A 47 -18.22 -13.83 6.31
CA GLY A 47 -16.98 -13.77 7.07
C GLY A 47 -16.31 -12.40 6.92
N ILE A 48 -15.30 -12.15 7.73
CA ILE A 48 -14.53 -10.90 7.76
C ILE A 48 -13.11 -11.21 7.28
N GLY A 49 -12.61 -10.44 6.30
CA GLY A 49 -11.18 -10.41 5.97
C GLY A 49 -10.47 -9.40 6.88
N PHE A 50 -9.58 -9.87 7.74
CA PHE A 50 -8.85 -9.05 8.69
C PHE A 50 -7.35 -9.11 8.45
N PRO A 51 -6.76 -8.14 7.73
CA PRO A 51 -5.33 -8.14 7.41
C PRO A 51 -4.43 -7.84 8.61
N GLY A 52 -4.97 -7.30 9.71
CA GLY A 52 -4.17 -6.72 10.78
C GLY A 52 -3.40 -5.49 10.31
N GLN A 53 -2.44 -5.04 11.13
CA GLN A 53 -1.54 -3.95 10.81
C GLN A 53 -0.10 -4.47 10.70
N THR A 54 0.50 -4.33 9.52
CA THR A 54 1.87 -4.81 9.30
C THR A 54 2.87 -3.97 10.09
N MET A 55 3.66 -4.62 10.92
CA MET A 55 4.77 -4.07 11.69
C MET A 55 6.11 -4.36 11.05
N PHE A 56 6.22 -5.53 10.41
CA PHE A 56 7.43 -6.02 9.81
C PHE A 56 7.12 -6.96 8.64
N HIS A 57 7.95 -6.91 7.61
CA HIS A 57 7.87 -7.81 6.47
C HIS A 57 9.26 -7.97 5.85
N ASP A 58 9.69 -9.23 5.63
CA ASP A 58 10.88 -9.58 4.87
C ASP A 58 10.61 -10.81 3.99
N THR A 59 11.63 -11.39 3.41
CA THR A 59 11.53 -12.57 2.54
C THR A 59 11.23 -13.88 3.26
N GLU A 60 11.36 -13.92 4.59
CA GLU A 60 11.16 -15.14 5.38
C GLU A 60 9.84 -15.12 6.15
N ARG A 61 9.40 -13.95 6.59
CA ARG A 61 8.20 -13.80 7.40
C ARG A 61 7.58 -12.42 7.32
N SER A 62 6.33 -12.35 7.70
CA SER A 62 5.61 -11.11 7.88
C SER A 62 4.94 -11.07 9.25
N TYR A 63 5.00 -9.93 9.92
CA TYR A 63 4.42 -9.75 11.23
C TYR A 63 3.36 -8.66 11.21
N GLN A 64 2.12 -9.05 11.51
CA GLN A 64 0.98 -8.16 11.68
C GLN A 64 0.49 -8.21 13.13
N ILE A 65 0.18 -7.05 13.70
CA ILE A 65 -0.58 -6.96 14.95
C ILE A 65 -2.07 -6.98 14.65
N GLY A 66 -2.83 -7.42 15.63
CA GLY A 66 -4.28 -7.59 15.58
C GLY A 66 -4.68 -9.04 15.81
N CYS A 67 -5.60 -9.25 16.76
CA CYS A 67 -6.06 -10.58 17.15
C CYS A 67 -7.36 -10.94 16.44
N ALA A 68 -7.28 -11.73 15.37
CA ALA A 68 -8.45 -12.20 14.62
C ALA A 68 -9.43 -13.01 15.49
N GLN A 69 -8.91 -13.80 16.45
CA GLN A 69 -9.76 -14.56 17.36
C GLN A 69 -10.57 -13.63 18.29
N PHE A 70 -9.94 -12.58 18.82
CA PHE A 70 -10.63 -11.57 19.62
C PHE A 70 -11.76 -10.90 18.82
N LEU A 71 -11.47 -10.52 17.57
CA LEU A 71 -12.50 -9.94 16.70
C LEU A 71 -13.64 -10.92 16.45
N ALA A 72 -13.35 -12.18 16.12
CA ALA A 72 -14.36 -13.22 15.89
C ALA A 72 -15.25 -13.42 17.11
N ASP A 73 -14.66 -13.56 18.30
CA ASP A 73 -15.39 -13.78 19.56
C ASP A 73 -16.30 -12.60 19.89
N GLU A 74 -15.83 -11.37 19.68
CA GLU A 74 -16.58 -10.15 20.02
C GLU A 74 -17.76 -9.83 19.09
N VAL A 75 -17.66 -10.26 17.82
CA VAL A 75 -18.69 -9.94 16.81
C VAL A 75 -19.54 -11.15 16.39
N GLY A 76 -19.15 -12.36 16.80
CA GLY A 76 -19.88 -13.60 16.47
C GLY A 76 -19.76 -14.02 15.00
N ILE A 77 -18.78 -13.50 14.25
CA ILE A 77 -18.58 -13.77 12.83
C ILE A 77 -17.18 -14.35 12.63
N LYS A 78 -17.07 -15.38 11.78
CA LYS A 78 -15.77 -15.95 11.44
C LYS A 78 -14.87 -14.95 10.75
N VAL A 79 -13.56 -15.03 11.03
CA VAL A 79 -12.55 -14.12 10.51
C VAL A 79 -11.49 -14.90 9.76
N ILE A 80 -11.09 -14.38 8.60
CA ILE A 80 -9.96 -14.88 7.83
C ILE A 80 -8.84 -13.83 7.95
N HIS A 81 -7.65 -14.28 8.32
CA HIS A 81 -6.51 -13.42 8.61
C HIS A 81 -5.19 -14.03 8.13
N ASP A 82 -4.07 -13.37 8.45
CA ASP A 82 -2.69 -13.82 8.15
C ASP A 82 -2.45 -14.13 6.66
N PHE A 83 -2.98 -13.28 5.80
CA PHE A 83 -2.92 -13.43 4.35
C PHE A 83 -1.48 -13.45 3.83
N ARG A 84 -0.56 -12.68 4.43
CA ARG A 84 0.82 -12.54 3.97
C ARG A 84 1.63 -13.81 4.20
N ASN A 85 1.63 -14.34 5.43
CA ASN A 85 2.32 -15.59 5.71
C ASN A 85 1.67 -16.77 4.98
N TYR A 86 0.34 -16.74 4.78
CA TYR A 86 -0.34 -17.75 3.95
C TYR A 86 0.19 -17.73 2.51
N ASP A 87 0.35 -16.56 1.90
CA ASP A 87 0.89 -16.41 0.55
C ASP A 87 2.36 -16.87 0.49
N MET A 88 3.19 -16.47 1.45
CA MET A 88 4.59 -16.89 1.55
C MET A 88 4.73 -18.41 1.70
N GLN A 89 3.88 -19.06 2.49
CA GLN A 89 3.85 -20.53 2.62
C GLN A 89 3.48 -21.23 1.31
N LYS A 90 2.83 -20.54 0.38
CA LYS A 90 2.51 -21.02 -0.97
C LYS A 90 3.56 -20.64 -2.02
N GLY A 91 4.68 -20.05 -1.60
CA GLY A 91 5.77 -19.64 -2.48
C GLY A 91 5.64 -18.23 -3.04
N GLY A 92 4.69 -17.44 -2.56
CA GLY A 92 4.58 -16.01 -2.86
C GLY A 92 5.53 -15.16 -2.04
N LEU A 93 5.52 -13.85 -2.29
CA LEU A 93 6.35 -12.86 -1.58
C LEU A 93 5.65 -12.27 -0.34
N GLY A 94 4.36 -12.57 -0.13
CA GLY A 94 3.55 -11.95 0.93
C GLY A 94 3.18 -10.50 0.68
N ALA A 95 3.70 -9.91 -0.39
CA ALA A 95 3.37 -8.56 -0.88
C ALA A 95 3.80 -8.41 -2.36
N PRO A 96 3.03 -7.66 -3.18
CA PRO A 96 1.70 -7.14 -2.88
C PRO A 96 0.61 -8.23 -2.90
N LEU A 97 -0.47 -8.10 -2.13
CA LEU A 97 -1.57 -9.08 -2.06
C LEU A 97 -2.82 -8.68 -2.88
N VAL A 98 -2.90 -7.45 -3.31
CA VAL A 98 -4.05 -6.90 -4.06
C VAL A 98 -4.13 -7.36 -5.55
N PRO A 99 -3.08 -7.91 -6.17
CA PRO A 99 -3.08 -8.25 -7.60
C PRO A 99 -4.21 -9.18 -8.05
N GLU A 100 -4.59 -10.16 -7.24
CA GLU A 100 -5.72 -11.06 -7.54
C GLU A 100 -7.05 -10.29 -7.64
N PHE A 101 -7.23 -9.29 -6.79
CA PHE A 101 -8.40 -8.43 -6.85
C PHE A 101 -8.34 -7.45 -8.02
N HIS A 102 -7.15 -6.93 -8.35
CA HIS A 102 -6.96 -6.15 -9.57
C HIS A 102 -7.33 -6.97 -10.81
N LYS A 103 -6.88 -8.23 -10.88
CA LYS A 103 -7.27 -9.14 -11.96
C LYS A 103 -8.79 -9.31 -12.01
N TYR A 104 -9.43 -9.60 -10.88
CA TYR A 104 -10.88 -9.80 -10.81
C TYR A 104 -11.68 -8.59 -11.33
N LEU A 105 -11.25 -7.37 -10.98
CA LEU A 105 -11.97 -6.15 -11.33
C LEU A 105 -11.63 -5.58 -12.72
N PHE A 106 -10.37 -5.69 -13.15
CA PHE A 106 -9.84 -4.89 -14.24
C PHE A 106 -9.34 -5.70 -15.44
N ALA A 107 -9.21 -7.04 -15.30
CA ALA A 107 -8.78 -7.86 -16.43
C ALA A 107 -9.82 -7.79 -17.57
N GLU A 108 -9.32 -7.62 -18.78
CA GLU A 108 -10.11 -7.63 -20.01
C GLU A 108 -9.31 -8.34 -21.10
N SER A 109 -9.95 -9.30 -21.77
CA SER A 109 -9.33 -10.00 -22.90
C SER A 109 -8.79 -9.02 -23.94
N ASN A 110 -7.57 -9.23 -24.41
CA ASN A 110 -6.88 -8.41 -25.42
C ASN A 110 -6.52 -6.97 -24.99
N LYS A 111 -6.58 -6.65 -23.70
CA LYS A 111 -6.11 -5.35 -23.19
C LYS A 111 -4.97 -5.53 -22.22
N ARG A 112 -4.01 -4.60 -22.28
CA ARG A 112 -2.92 -4.49 -21.33
C ARG A 112 -3.19 -3.35 -20.38
N LYS A 113 -3.12 -3.62 -19.09
CA LYS A 113 -3.40 -2.65 -18.05
C LYS A 113 -2.34 -2.71 -16.96
N VAL A 114 -2.01 -1.55 -16.42
CA VAL A 114 -1.28 -1.48 -15.16
C VAL A 114 -2.14 -0.76 -14.15
N ILE A 115 -2.32 -1.38 -12.99
CA ILE A 115 -3.06 -0.80 -11.87
C ILE A 115 -2.06 -0.48 -10.77
N PHE A 116 -1.99 0.79 -10.35
CA PHE A 116 -1.12 1.23 -9.28
C PHE A 116 -1.91 1.60 -8.04
N ASN A 117 -1.43 1.13 -6.90
CA ASN A 117 -1.75 1.67 -5.59
C ASN A 117 -0.64 2.65 -5.18
N ILE A 118 -0.98 3.93 -4.99
CA ILE A 118 -0.06 4.94 -4.47
C ILE A 118 -0.38 5.15 -2.99
N GLY A 119 0.13 4.22 -2.17
CA GLY A 119 0.10 4.27 -0.71
C GLY A 119 1.37 4.89 -0.13
N GLY A 120 1.81 4.44 1.03
CA GLY A 120 3.13 4.79 1.56
C GLY A 120 4.26 4.26 0.66
N ILE A 121 4.15 3.02 0.18
CA ILE A 121 4.92 2.44 -0.92
C ILE A 121 3.98 2.39 -2.13
N SER A 122 4.49 2.66 -3.32
CA SER A 122 3.76 2.46 -4.57
C SER A 122 3.96 1.03 -5.06
N ASN A 123 2.88 0.36 -5.44
CA ASN A 123 2.95 -0.96 -6.07
C ASN A 123 2.10 -1.00 -7.34
N GLY A 124 2.52 -1.86 -8.28
CA GLY A 124 1.91 -2.01 -9.59
C GLY A 124 1.54 -3.46 -9.89
N THR A 125 0.40 -3.64 -10.56
CA THR A 125 -0.05 -4.92 -11.12
C THR A 125 -0.18 -4.78 -12.63
N TYR A 126 0.66 -5.47 -13.38
CA TYR A 126 0.58 -5.54 -14.84
C TYR A 126 -0.28 -6.73 -15.26
N LEU A 127 -1.35 -6.45 -15.99
CA LEU A 127 -2.25 -7.42 -16.60
C LEU A 127 -2.07 -7.41 -18.12
N ASP A 128 -1.91 -8.59 -18.71
CA ASP A 128 -2.01 -8.79 -20.16
C ASP A 128 -3.17 -9.75 -20.45
N GLY A 129 -4.25 -9.21 -20.97
CA GLY A 129 -5.51 -9.91 -21.03
C GLY A 129 -6.04 -10.25 -19.63
N GLU A 130 -6.27 -11.53 -19.40
CA GLU A 130 -6.75 -12.05 -18.11
C GLU A 130 -5.62 -12.54 -17.18
N ASP A 131 -4.35 -12.36 -17.56
CA ASP A 131 -3.21 -12.84 -16.79
C ASP A 131 -2.51 -11.71 -16.03
N ILE A 132 -2.14 -11.99 -14.77
CA ILE A 132 -1.15 -11.19 -14.05
C ILE A 132 0.24 -11.56 -14.57
N LYS A 133 0.91 -10.64 -15.24
CA LYS A 133 2.29 -10.84 -15.71
C LYS A 133 3.32 -10.47 -14.66
N VAL A 134 3.13 -9.35 -13.99
CA VAL A 134 4.00 -8.86 -12.91
C VAL A 134 3.15 -8.17 -11.86
N ALA A 135 3.45 -8.44 -10.59
CA ALA A 135 2.96 -7.69 -9.46
C ALA A 135 4.14 -7.35 -8.56
N SER A 136 4.33 -6.09 -8.23
CA SER A 136 5.57 -5.63 -7.58
C SER A 136 5.37 -4.30 -6.86
N ASP A 137 6.11 -4.11 -5.77
CA ASP A 137 6.42 -2.77 -5.32
C ASP A 137 7.31 -2.10 -6.36
N VAL A 138 7.12 -0.79 -6.58
CA VAL A 138 7.80 -0.06 -7.66
C VAL A 138 8.70 1.06 -7.15
N GLY A 139 8.44 1.54 -5.93
CA GLY A 139 9.21 2.61 -5.32
C GLY A 139 8.47 3.25 -4.15
N PRO A 140 9.01 4.34 -3.58
CA PRO A 140 8.29 5.10 -2.57
C PRO A 140 7.01 5.65 -3.18
N GLY A 141 5.93 5.62 -2.39
CA GLY A 141 4.72 6.37 -2.69
C GLY A 141 4.74 7.69 -1.94
N ASN A 142 3.87 7.79 -0.92
CA ASN A 142 3.81 9.00 -0.09
C ASN A 142 4.78 8.96 1.10
N CYS A 143 5.38 7.82 1.46
CA CYS A 143 6.10 7.69 2.74
C CYS A 143 7.22 8.72 2.93
N LEU A 144 7.97 9.07 1.89
CA LEU A 144 9.01 10.09 1.96
C LEU A 144 8.42 11.51 1.92
N ILE A 145 7.36 11.72 1.16
CA ILE A 145 6.63 13.00 1.07
C ILE A 145 6.02 13.31 2.45
N ASP A 146 5.31 12.35 3.04
CA ASP A 146 4.68 12.50 4.35
C ASP A 146 5.71 12.69 5.46
N LEU A 147 6.85 11.98 5.39
CA LEU A 147 7.96 12.15 6.34
C LEU A 147 8.48 13.60 6.36
N VAL A 148 8.73 14.17 5.17
CA VAL A 148 9.22 15.54 5.04
C VAL A 148 8.14 16.56 5.41
N ALA A 149 6.89 16.33 5.01
CA ALA A 149 5.76 17.18 5.37
C ALA A 149 5.59 17.26 6.89
N MET A 150 5.68 16.13 7.60
CA MET A 150 5.60 16.09 9.06
C MET A 150 6.81 16.76 9.71
N ARG A 151 8.03 16.44 9.27
CA ARG A 151 9.28 16.91 9.88
C ARG A 151 9.46 18.44 9.73
N ASP A 152 9.21 18.95 8.52
CA ASP A 152 9.61 20.31 8.16
C ASP A 152 8.44 21.32 8.19
N PHE A 153 7.20 20.83 8.09
CA PHE A 153 5.99 21.67 8.07
C PHE A 153 4.99 21.36 9.18
N GLY A 154 5.21 20.27 9.97
CA GLY A 154 4.28 19.83 11.02
C GLY A 154 2.95 19.31 10.45
N MET A 155 2.90 18.92 9.19
CA MET A 155 1.71 18.45 8.50
C MET A 155 1.80 16.94 8.25
N PRO A 156 0.71 16.16 8.43
CA PRO A 156 0.73 14.72 8.23
C PRO A 156 0.99 14.32 6.77
N TYR A 157 0.73 15.19 5.82
CA TYR A 157 0.98 15.04 4.39
C TYR A 157 0.93 16.41 3.68
N ASP A 158 1.46 16.50 2.46
CA ASP A 158 1.33 17.68 1.59
C ASP A 158 -0.03 17.68 0.88
N GLU A 159 -1.01 18.40 1.44
CA GLU A 159 -2.37 18.44 0.92
C GLU A 159 -2.42 18.95 -0.52
N ASP A 160 -2.97 18.13 -1.44
CA ASP A 160 -3.03 18.42 -2.88
C ASP A 160 -1.65 18.61 -3.55
N GLY A 161 -0.54 18.38 -2.85
CA GLY A 161 0.82 18.68 -3.35
C GLY A 161 1.12 20.18 -3.42
N LYS A 162 0.44 20.99 -2.61
CA LYS A 162 0.53 22.46 -2.67
C LYS A 162 1.91 22.98 -2.30
N ILE A 163 2.59 22.34 -1.34
CA ILE A 163 3.94 22.75 -0.94
C ILE A 163 4.94 22.35 -2.02
N ALA A 164 4.89 21.10 -2.47
CA ALA A 164 5.72 20.59 -3.57
C ALA A 164 5.61 21.45 -4.83
N ALA A 165 4.40 21.94 -5.16
CA ALA A 165 4.16 22.79 -6.33
C ALA A 165 4.88 24.16 -6.26
N THR A 166 5.29 24.62 -5.08
CA THR A 166 6.09 25.86 -4.93
C THR A 166 7.60 25.62 -5.04
N GLY A 167 8.01 24.34 -4.97
CA GLY A 167 9.40 23.94 -4.99
C GLY A 167 9.96 23.72 -6.41
N GLN A 168 11.27 23.54 -6.45
CA GLN A 168 12.00 23.17 -7.65
C GLN A 168 12.63 21.78 -7.48
N ILE A 169 12.55 20.96 -8.52
CA ILE A 169 13.14 19.62 -8.50
C ILE A 169 14.67 19.75 -8.50
N ASP A 170 15.32 19.19 -7.48
CA ASP A 170 16.78 19.04 -7.44
C ASP A 170 17.18 17.80 -8.24
N GLN A 171 17.67 18.04 -9.46
CA GLN A 171 18.04 16.94 -10.37
C GLN A 171 19.21 16.10 -9.86
N ARG A 172 20.13 16.67 -9.06
CA ARG A 172 21.26 15.93 -8.50
C ARG A 172 20.78 14.95 -7.42
N LEU A 173 19.97 15.44 -6.50
CA LEU A 173 19.35 14.62 -5.46
C LEU A 173 18.48 13.53 -6.09
N LEU A 174 17.62 13.90 -7.04
CA LEU A 174 16.74 12.97 -7.74
C LEU A 174 17.51 11.80 -8.37
N ASN A 175 18.60 12.09 -9.06
CA ASN A 175 19.42 11.05 -9.69
C ASN A 175 20.07 10.14 -8.65
N SER A 176 20.62 10.69 -7.56
CA SER A 176 21.19 9.90 -6.44
C SER A 176 20.18 8.94 -5.84
N LEU A 177 18.94 9.41 -5.58
CA LEU A 177 17.87 8.58 -5.04
C LEU A 177 17.41 7.50 -6.03
N LEU A 178 17.26 7.86 -7.31
CA LEU A 178 16.89 6.89 -8.36
C LEU A 178 17.93 5.78 -8.50
N ASP A 179 19.23 6.10 -8.48
CA ASP A 179 20.30 5.11 -8.59
C ASP A 179 20.21 4.08 -7.47
N LYS A 180 19.88 4.50 -6.23
CA LYS A 180 19.69 3.59 -5.09
C LYS A 180 18.45 2.69 -5.25
N ILE A 181 17.36 3.24 -5.76
CA ILE A 181 16.08 2.51 -5.91
C ILE A 181 16.14 1.52 -7.09
N ARG A 182 16.76 1.91 -8.19
CA ARG A 182 16.87 1.11 -9.42
C ARG A 182 17.79 -0.10 -9.33
N THR A 183 18.47 -0.28 -8.20
CA THR A 183 19.31 -1.47 -7.97
C THR A 183 18.50 -2.77 -7.86
N LYS A 184 17.20 -2.68 -7.60
CA LYS A 184 16.31 -3.83 -7.44
C LYS A 184 15.50 -4.06 -8.72
N SER A 185 15.51 -5.30 -9.24
CA SER A 185 14.66 -5.72 -10.36
C SER A 185 13.22 -6.04 -9.91
N TYR A 186 12.29 -6.04 -10.86
CA TYR A 186 10.93 -6.53 -10.66
C TYR A 186 10.82 -8.05 -10.88
N PRO A 187 9.97 -8.79 -10.13
CA PRO A 187 9.16 -8.34 -9.00
C PRO A 187 10.00 -8.13 -7.71
N ARG A 188 9.58 -7.20 -6.87
CA ARG A 188 10.19 -6.95 -5.55
C ARG A 188 9.13 -6.62 -4.51
N ALA A 189 9.47 -6.86 -3.23
CA ALA A 189 8.76 -6.35 -2.06
C ALA A 189 9.69 -5.39 -1.32
N ASP A 190 9.21 -4.19 -1.03
CA ASP A 190 9.96 -3.14 -0.36
C ASP A 190 9.46 -2.93 1.07
N ASP A 191 10.37 -2.55 1.96
CA ASP A 191 10.04 -2.11 3.29
C ASP A 191 10.28 -0.59 3.43
N LYS A 192 9.41 0.11 4.16
CA LYS A 192 9.54 1.56 4.37
C LYS A 192 10.85 1.94 5.05
N SER A 193 11.42 1.06 5.87
CA SER A 193 12.70 1.32 6.55
C SER A 193 13.84 1.54 5.55
N PHE A 194 13.80 0.86 4.39
CA PHE A 194 14.76 1.11 3.31
C PHE A 194 14.74 2.58 2.86
N TYR A 195 13.54 3.13 2.68
CA TYR A 195 13.37 4.52 2.25
C TYR A 195 13.71 5.53 3.35
N TYR A 196 13.33 5.26 4.59
CA TYR A 196 13.59 6.15 5.73
C TYR A 196 15.08 6.23 6.10
N ASN A 197 15.88 5.26 5.71
CA ASN A 197 17.33 5.22 5.93
C ASN A 197 18.15 5.84 4.77
N LEU A 198 17.52 6.58 3.86
CA LEU A 198 18.22 7.34 2.83
C LEU A 198 18.83 8.62 3.45
N ASP A 199 20.15 8.74 3.42
CA ASP A 199 20.89 9.81 4.11
C ASP A 199 20.71 11.22 3.51
N GLU A 200 20.14 11.33 2.30
CA GLU A 200 20.05 12.58 1.54
C GLU A 200 18.73 13.35 1.76
N LEU A 201 17.93 12.98 2.76
CA LEU A 201 16.60 13.57 2.97
C LEU A 201 16.62 14.90 3.73
N GLU A 202 17.74 15.62 3.69
CA GLU A 202 17.90 16.95 4.30
C GLU A 202 17.99 18.04 3.23
N SER A 203 17.33 19.15 3.46
CA SER A 203 17.39 20.32 2.57
C SER A 203 17.11 21.61 3.34
N ASN A 204 17.85 22.67 2.99
CA ASN A 204 17.57 24.03 3.45
C ASN A 204 16.32 24.65 2.76
N LYS A 205 15.75 23.94 1.79
CA LYS A 205 14.52 24.29 1.07
C LYS A 205 13.61 23.09 1.02
N PRO A 206 12.84 22.82 2.07
CA PRO A 206 12.02 21.61 2.18
C PRO A 206 10.93 21.52 1.11
N GLU A 207 10.46 22.65 0.55
CA GLU A 207 9.56 22.66 -0.61
C GLU A 207 10.21 22.03 -1.87
N ASN A 208 11.52 22.29 -2.08
CA ASN A 208 12.26 21.66 -3.18
C ASN A 208 12.44 20.16 -2.95
N LEU A 209 12.64 19.76 -1.69
CA LEU A 209 12.71 18.34 -1.34
C LEU A 209 11.39 17.64 -1.61
N LEU A 210 10.25 18.23 -1.21
CA LEU A 210 8.92 17.70 -1.52
C LEU A 210 8.66 17.58 -3.03
N ALA A 211 9.06 18.58 -3.81
CA ALA A 211 8.96 18.54 -5.27
C ALA A 211 9.81 17.40 -5.86
N THR A 212 11.03 17.23 -5.36
CA THR A 212 11.97 16.19 -5.79
C THR A 212 11.48 14.78 -5.44
N LEU A 213 10.92 14.59 -4.24
CA LEU A 213 10.37 13.32 -3.80
C LEU A 213 9.09 12.93 -4.56
N SER A 214 8.26 13.92 -4.89
CA SER A 214 7.08 13.70 -5.75
C SER A 214 7.50 13.26 -7.16
N GLU A 215 8.54 13.89 -7.71
CA GLU A 215 9.12 13.48 -9.01
C GLU A 215 9.73 12.09 -8.94
N LEU A 216 10.41 11.75 -7.85
CA LEU A 216 10.96 10.42 -7.62
C LEU A 216 9.87 9.35 -7.67
N THR A 217 8.77 9.54 -6.97
CA THR A 217 7.61 8.64 -6.99
C THR A 217 7.07 8.50 -8.42
N ALA A 218 6.89 9.62 -9.13
CA ALA A 218 6.38 9.61 -10.50
C ALA A 218 7.32 8.86 -11.46
N LEU A 219 8.64 9.02 -11.32
CA LEU A 219 9.61 8.31 -12.15
C LEU A 219 9.66 6.81 -11.85
N CYS A 220 9.59 6.39 -10.58
CA CYS A 220 9.54 4.98 -10.22
C CYS A 220 8.32 4.27 -10.86
N ILE A 221 7.14 4.91 -10.80
CA ILE A 221 5.93 4.40 -11.45
C ILE A 221 6.09 4.36 -12.98
N SER A 222 6.66 5.41 -13.55
CA SER A 222 6.93 5.49 -15.00
C SER A 222 7.93 4.43 -15.47
N ASP A 223 8.95 4.13 -14.69
CA ASP A 223 9.92 3.07 -14.99
C ASP A 223 9.26 1.69 -15.02
N PHE A 224 8.34 1.42 -14.10
CA PHE A 224 7.56 0.18 -14.14
C PHE A 224 6.69 0.11 -15.41
N CYS A 225 6.03 1.21 -15.80
CA CYS A 225 5.27 1.24 -17.04
C CYS A 225 6.16 0.95 -18.26
N ARG A 226 7.41 1.46 -18.30
CA ARG A 226 8.35 1.20 -19.39
C ARG A 226 8.85 -0.25 -19.45
N SER A 227 8.78 -0.97 -18.33
CA SER A 227 9.11 -2.40 -18.27
C SER A 227 7.99 -3.30 -18.76
N CYS A 228 6.80 -2.76 -19.02
CA CYS A 228 5.63 -3.48 -19.51
C CYS A 228 5.46 -3.32 -21.02
N ASP A 229 4.81 -4.29 -21.68
CA ASP A 229 4.49 -4.22 -23.10
C ASP A 229 3.40 -3.17 -23.39
N THR A 230 3.58 -2.39 -24.43
CA THR A 230 2.64 -1.35 -24.86
C THR A 230 1.67 -1.85 -25.94
N PRO A 231 0.51 -1.21 -26.16
CA PRO A 231 -0.04 -0.06 -25.42
C PRO A 231 -0.61 -0.42 -24.05
N LEU A 232 -0.53 0.51 -23.09
CA LEU A 232 -1.01 0.33 -21.71
C LEU A 232 -2.19 1.24 -21.39
N GLU A 233 -3.18 0.70 -20.70
CA GLU A 233 -4.14 1.48 -19.93
C GLU A 233 -3.66 1.55 -18.49
N ILE A 234 -3.57 2.77 -17.93
CA ILE A 234 -3.03 2.99 -16.59
C ILE A 234 -4.16 3.42 -15.67
N LEU A 235 -4.37 2.65 -14.60
CA LEU A 235 -5.36 2.92 -13.56
C LEU A 235 -4.65 3.18 -12.23
N LEU A 236 -5.14 4.17 -11.50
CA LEU A 236 -4.56 4.59 -10.24
C LEU A 236 -5.58 4.53 -9.11
N HIS A 237 -5.12 4.13 -7.94
CA HIS A 237 -5.84 4.27 -6.68
C HIS A 237 -4.88 4.55 -5.51
N GLY A 238 -5.42 4.68 -4.31
CA GLY A 238 -4.64 5.00 -3.11
C GLY A 238 -4.61 6.49 -2.79
N GLY A 239 -4.08 6.81 -1.61
CA GLY A 239 -4.08 8.19 -1.09
C GLY A 239 -3.31 9.19 -1.94
N GLY A 240 -2.22 8.74 -2.58
CA GLY A 240 -1.37 9.57 -3.43
C GLY A 240 -2.07 10.13 -4.67
N THR A 241 -3.19 9.53 -5.11
CA THR A 241 -3.98 10.06 -6.23
C THR A 241 -4.61 11.42 -5.94
N LYS A 242 -4.69 11.83 -4.68
CA LYS A 242 -5.18 13.15 -4.27
C LYS A 242 -4.11 14.24 -4.40
N ASN A 243 -2.84 13.88 -4.47
CA ASN A 243 -1.74 14.83 -4.64
C ASN A 243 -1.69 15.27 -6.11
N LYS A 244 -2.21 16.47 -6.40
CA LYS A 244 -2.32 17.00 -7.76
C LYS A 244 -0.95 17.21 -8.41
N PHE A 245 0.03 17.69 -7.64
CA PHE A 245 1.39 17.87 -8.16
C PHE A 245 1.99 16.53 -8.58
N LEU A 246 1.86 15.49 -7.76
CA LEU A 246 2.30 14.15 -8.13
C LEU A 246 1.61 13.63 -9.39
N MET A 247 0.28 13.86 -9.53
CA MET A 247 -0.45 13.42 -10.72
C MET A 247 0.03 14.15 -11.99
N GLU A 248 0.28 15.46 -11.92
CA GLU A 248 0.85 16.24 -13.03
C GLU A 248 2.25 15.72 -13.43
N ARG A 249 3.10 15.41 -12.43
CA ARG A 249 4.43 14.84 -12.69
C ARG A 249 4.32 13.47 -13.34
N LEU A 250 3.39 12.65 -12.88
CA LEU A 250 3.16 11.30 -13.40
C LEU A 250 2.68 11.34 -14.86
N GLU A 251 1.68 12.15 -15.18
CA GLU A 251 1.19 12.33 -16.55
C GLU A 251 2.31 12.79 -17.50
N LYS A 252 3.12 13.75 -17.04
CA LYS A 252 4.27 14.25 -17.81
C LYS A 252 5.30 13.16 -18.09
N ASN A 253 5.62 12.32 -17.10
CA ASN A 253 6.66 11.30 -17.23
C ASN A 253 6.21 10.08 -18.03
N ILE A 254 4.92 9.73 -17.99
CA ILE A 254 4.35 8.62 -18.75
C ILE A 254 3.98 9.04 -20.18
N GLY A 255 3.56 10.29 -20.38
CA GLY A 255 3.12 10.80 -21.67
C GLY A 255 1.76 10.27 -22.12
N SER A 256 0.93 9.79 -21.21
CA SER A 256 -0.44 9.32 -21.47
C SER A 256 -1.40 9.73 -20.35
N SER A 257 -2.70 9.76 -20.67
CA SER A 257 -3.73 10.09 -19.69
C SER A 257 -3.87 9.01 -18.62
N LEU A 258 -4.03 9.44 -17.38
CA LEU A 258 -4.27 8.59 -16.24
C LEU A 258 -5.77 8.34 -16.04
N LYS A 259 -6.11 7.13 -15.61
CA LYS A 259 -7.46 6.79 -15.18
C LYS A 259 -7.46 6.44 -13.70
N PHE A 260 -8.62 6.61 -13.07
CA PHE A 260 -8.79 6.30 -11.64
C PHE A 260 -9.80 5.18 -11.46
N THR A 261 -9.59 4.37 -10.44
CA THR A 261 -10.48 3.23 -10.13
C THR A 261 -11.86 3.65 -9.66
N ASP A 262 -12.04 4.92 -9.27
CA ASP A 262 -13.27 5.47 -8.69
C ASP A 262 -14.52 5.28 -9.57
N ARG A 263 -14.36 4.99 -10.88
CA ARG A 263 -15.47 4.65 -11.78
C ARG A 263 -16.11 3.29 -11.47
N LEU A 264 -15.36 2.35 -10.91
CA LEU A 264 -15.82 1.01 -10.55
C LEU A 264 -15.88 0.83 -9.04
N ILE A 265 -14.85 1.29 -8.33
CA ILE A 265 -14.75 1.20 -6.90
C ILE A 265 -14.01 2.45 -6.37
N PRO A 266 -14.54 3.15 -5.37
CA PRO A 266 -13.82 4.27 -4.76
C PRO A 266 -12.43 3.85 -4.27
N SER A 267 -11.41 4.64 -4.60
CA SER A 267 -9.99 4.34 -4.31
C SER A 267 -9.74 3.92 -2.85
N LYS A 268 -10.46 4.53 -1.91
CA LYS A 268 -10.32 4.23 -0.48
C LYS A 268 -10.80 2.84 -0.07
N PHE A 269 -11.59 2.15 -0.91
CA PHE A 269 -12.14 0.81 -0.63
C PHE A 269 -11.44 -0.32 -1.40
N VAL A 270 -10.53 -0.01 -2.32
CA VAL A 270 -9.86 -1.04 -3.14
C VAL A 270 -9.12 -2.05 -2.25
N GLU A 271 -8.34 -1.57 -1.28
CA GLU A 271 -7.57 -2.45 -0.41
C GLU A 271 -8.46 -3.30 0.51
N SER A 272 -9.47 -2.69 1.15
CA SER A 272 -10.41 -3.43 2.00
C SER A 272 -11.23 -4.45 1.21
N ALA A 273 -11.67 -4.11 0.00
CA ALA A 273 -12.35 -5.05 -0.89
C ALA A 273 -11.42 -6.19 -1.36
N ALA A 274 -10.14 -5.89 -1.57
CA ALA A 274 -9.16 -6.93 -1.92
C ALA A 274 -9.00 -7.95 -0.79
N PHE A 275 -8.88 -7.52 0.46
CA PHE A 275 -8.82 -8.45 1.59
C PHE A 275 -10.13 -9.22 1.81
N ALA A 276 -11.29 -8.59 1.58
CA ALA A 276 -12.57 -9.29 1.58
C ALA A 276 -12.62 -10.36 0.46
N TYR A 277 -12.11 -10.04 -0.73
CA TYR A 277 -12.01 -10.98 -1.84
C TYR A 277 -11.05 -12.13 -1.56
N LEU A 278 -9.87 -11.87 -0.99
CA LEU A 278 -8.93 -12.90 -0.56
C LEU A 278 -9.55 -13.81 0.52
N ALA A 279 -10.30 -13.24 1.46
CA ALA A 279 -11.04 -14.02 2.45
C ALA A 279 -12.12 -14.92 1.80
N TYR A 280 -12.86 -14.38 0.82
CA TYR A 280 -13.81 -15.16 0.01
C TYR A 280 -13.13 -16.32 -0.70
N LEU A 281 -11.95 -16.11 -1.27
CA LEU A 281 -11.13 -17.14 -1.89
C LEU A 281 -10.43 -18.09 -0.88
N LYS A 282 -10.62 -17.88 0.42
CA LYS A 282 -9.98 -18.65 1.50
C LYS A 282 -8.44 -18.57 1.45
N ARG A 283 -7.90 -17.43 1.05
CA ARG A 283 -6.46 -17.17 0.96
C ARG A 283 -5.92 -16.60 2.29
N GLY A 284 -6.11 -17.33 3.39
CA GLY A 284 -5.68 -16.96 4.73
C GLY A 284 -6.05 -18.02 5.75
N ILE A 285 -5.80 -17.75 7.03
CA ILE A 285 -6.13 -18.64 8.15
C ILE A 285 -7.52 -18.28 8.66
N LEU A 286 -8.39 -19.28 8.76
CA LEU A 286 -9.74 -19.11 9.30
C LEU A 286 -9.74 -19.28 10.83
N VAL A 287 -10.39 -18.37 11.53
CA VAL A 287 -10.78 -18.51 12.92
C VAL A 287 -12.30 -18.36 13.06
N GLU A 288 -12.89 -19.13 13.94
CA GLU A 288 -14.31 -19.09 14.26
C GLU A 288 -14.53 -18.56 15.67
N PRO A 289 -15.68 -17.91 15.96
CA PRO A 289 -16.03 -17.48 17.30
C PRO A 289 -16.00 -18.67 18.26
N ARG A 290 -15.36 -18.49 19.40
CA ARG A 290 -15.44 -19.45 20.52
C ARG A 290 -16.78 -19.24 21.24
N ARG A 291 -17.46 -20.34 21.51
CA ARG A 291 -18.74 -20.34 22.25
C ARG A 291 -18.53 -20.06 23.74
#